data_da111d504df23d346595fb9f4beca9cb
#
_entry.id   da111d504df23d346595fb9f4beca9cb
#
_cell.length_a   1.000
_cell.length_b   1.000
_cell.length_c   1.000
_cell.angle_alpha   90.00
_cell.angle_beta   90.00
_cell.angle_gamma   90.00
#
_symmetry.space_group_name_H-M   'P 1'
#
loop_
_entity.id
_entity.type
_entity.pdbx_description
1 polymer ?
#
loop_
_entity_poly.entity_id
_entity_poly.type
_entity_poly.pdbx_seq_one_letter_code
_entity_poly.pdbx_strand_id
1 'polypeptide(L)'
;MAVQIPNKSNIQLGVVPTHTKFVGGLAPDENGKLPRGEDGQLVMVAEMAHLTANSPAKIDSVQITLFPGTDADDLDDMMSSFKELGLIVHLIMMVGGASPINPEDEDKVVDMLNSGLASAKKYGVEQVSSTSFEEWMQGEPQEGNAFEAAVAQVAKVHARCYRESELADSCVQGWHLEFLRGGEFQTFTSSAKAWRVVKAINEDIGTPFFKLMVDAAHCGDSDLDIPENEAVIQELSDNGALGIFHASAKTTRGCLSTDDGWIGALLSAYARTGNMKHVFVEIFHHEDPALEALRELDSGHGIDTSDGRTYSEMVIDGVVDVTRRLNNFVSRGILS
;
A
#
# COMPACT_ATOMS: atom_id res chain seq x y z
N MET A 1 -30.43 -5.02 -12.04
CA MET A 1 -29.59 -5.53 -10.96
C MET A 1 -28.32 -6.06 -11.62
N ALA A 2 -27.18 -5.46 -11.35
CA ALA A 2 -25.91 -5.98 -11.83
C ALA A 2 -25.67 -7.37 -11.22
N VAL A 3 -25.18 -8.31 -12.01
CA VAL A 3 -24.83 -9.66 -11.52
C VAL A 3 -23.68 -9.46 -10.54
N GLN A 4 -23.89 -9.74 -9.27
CA GLN A 4 -22.84 -9.70 -8.28
C GLN A 4 -21.87 -10.85 -8.52
N ILE A 5 -20.58 -10.54 -8.54
CA ILE A 5 -19.48 -11.50 -8.66
C ILE A 5 -18.98 -11.75 -7.24
N PRO A 6 -19.35 -12.87 -6.58
CA PRO A 6 -18.88 -13.12 -5.23
C PRO A 6 -17.39 -13.45 -5.23
N ASN A 7 -16.65 -12.90 -4.26
CA ASN A 7 -15.35 -13.42 -3.92
C ASN A 7 -15.54 -14.77 -3.19
N LYS A 8 -15.04 -15.85 -3.76
CA LYS A 8 -15.16 -17.22 -3.21
C LYS A 8 -13.98 -17.59 -2.30
N SER A 9 -12.96 -16.76 -2.29
CA SER A 9 -11.80 -16.94 -1.42
C SER A 9 -12.02 -16.28 -0.06
N ASN A 10 -11.17 -16.64 0.91
CA ASN A 10 -11.07 -15.97 2.19
C ASN A 10 -10.15 -14.73 2.17
N ILE A 11 -9.71 -14.31 0.99
CA ILE A 11 -8.84 -13.16 0.80
C ILE A 11 -9.66 -11.88 0.88
N GLN A 12 -9.22 -10.95 1.71
CA GLN A 12 -9.78 -9.61 1.80
C GLN A 12 -9.34 -8.79 0.57
N LEU A 13 -10.32 -8.34 -0.21
CA LEU A 13 -10.08 -7.51 -1.38
C LEU A 13 -10.44 -6.05 -1.08
N GLY A 14 -9.50 -5.17 -1.31
CA GLY A 14 -9.64 -3.74 -1.06
C GLY A 14 -9.20 -2.87 -2.22
N VAL A 15 -9.30 -1.56 -1.99
CA VAL A 15 -8.89 -0.51 -2.91
C VAL A 15 -7.99 0.47 -2.19
N VAL A 16 -6.95 0.95 -2.88
CA VAL A 16 -6.13 2.11 -2.48
C VAL A 16 -6.66 3.32 -3.24
N PRO A 17 -7.51 4.17 -2.65
CA PRO A 17 -8.05 5.34 -3.35
C PRO A 17 -7.08 6.52 -3.39
N THR A 18 -5.87 6.35 -2.88
CA THR A 18 -4.86 7.41 -2.67
C THR A 18 -4.48 8.14 -3.95
N HIS A 19 -4.53 7.45 -5.10
CA HIS A 19 -4.12 7.98 -6.39
C HIS A 19 -5.31 8.16 -7.34
N THR A 20 -6.48 8.49 -6.81
CA THR A 20 -7.63 8.89 -7.61
C THR A 20 -7.39 10.28 -8.20
N LYS A 21 -8.14 10.66 -9.24
CA LYS A 21 -8.15 12.07 -9.69
C LYS A 21 -8.66 13.03 -8.61
N PHE A 22 -9.00 12.50 -7.45
CA PHE A 22 -9.28 13.21 -6.21
C PHE A 22 -8.07 13.31 -5.29
N VAL A 23 -6.85 13.00 -5.78
CA VAL A 23 -5.63 13.11 -4.97
C VAL A 23 -5.41 14.53 -4.46
N GLY A 24 -5.78 15.55 -5.22
CA GLY A 24 -5.90 16.90 -4.68
C GLY A 24 -6.88 17.02 -3.50
N GLY A 25 -7.69 15.99 -3.29
CA GLY A 25 -8.62 15.82 -2.20
C GLY A 25 -8.12 14.96 -1.03
N LEU A 26 -6.88 14.46 -1.04
CA LEU A 26 -6.34 13.61 0.02
C LEU A 26 -5.49 14.37 1.02
N ALA A 27 -4.70 15.31 0.53
CA ALA A 27 -3.82 16.08 1.38
C ALA A 27 -4.63 17.07 2.21
N PRO A 28 -4.43 17.10 3.54
CA PRO A 28 -5.04 18.13 4.36
C PRO A 28 -4.51 19.52 3.95
N ASP A 29 -5.35 20.51 4.15
CA ASP A 29 -4.96 21.92 3.97
C ASP A 29 -4.01 22.38 5.09
N GLU A 30 -3.64 23.66 5.08
CA GLU A 30 -2.78 24.28 6.11
C GLU A 30 -3.34 24.20 7.54
N ASN A 31 -4.64 23.94 7.70
CA ASN A 31 -5.33 23.76 8.98
C ASN A 31 -5.55 22.28 9.32
N GLY A 32 -5.04 21.36 8.50
CA GLY A 32 -5.23 19.93 8.67
C GLY A 32 -6.56 19.39 8.15
N LYS A 33 -7.40 20.22 7.52
CA LYS A 33 -8.71 19.83 7.04
C LYS A 33 -8.64 19.06 5.75
N LEU A 34 -9.36 17.92 5.73
CA LEU A 34 -9.49 17.10 4.53
C LEU A 34 -10.48 17.72 3.54
N PRO A 35 -10.26 17.55 2.25
CA PRO A 35 -11.14 18.07 1.21
C PRO A 35 -12.55 17.51 1.29
N ARG A 36 -13.52 18.41 1.08
CA ARG A 36 -14.94 18.09 1.04
C ARG A 36 -15.58 18.52 -0.28
N GLY A 37 -16.55 17.73 -0.76
CA GLY A 37 -17.37 18.09 -1.89
C GLY A 37 -18.35 19.24 -1.57
N GLU A 38 -19.10 19.67 -2.59
CA GLU A 38 -20.11 20.73 -2.45
C GLU A 38 -21.22 20.37 -1.45
N ASP A 39 -21.48 19.08 -1.25
CA ASP A 39 -22.44 18.54 -0.29
C ASP A 39 -21.89 18.44 1.15
N GLY A 40 -20.62 18.81 1.36
CA GLY A 40 -19.94 18.76 2.64
C GLY A 40 -19.37 17.38 3.02
N GLN A 41 -19.58 16.34 2.19
CA GLN A 41 -19.01 15.02 2.42
C GLN A 41 -17.50 15.03 2.10
N LEU A 42 -16.71 14.25 2.86
CA LEU A 42 -15.29 14.04 2.53
C LEU A 42 -15.16 13.40 1.14
N VAL A 43 -14.31 13.97 0.29
CA VAL A 43 -14.14 13.51 -1.10
C VAL A 43 -13.79 12.03 -1.16
N MET A 44 -12.90 11.56 -0.29
CA MET A 44 -12.53 10.15 -0.24
C MET A 44 -13.68 9.24 0.18
N VAL A 45 -14.53 9.68 1.09
CA VAL A 45 -15.73 8.92 1.52
C VAL A 45 -16.74 8.83 0.37
N ALA A 46 -16.97 9.93 -0.33
CA ALA A 46 -17.86 9.98 -1.50
C ALA A 46 -17.38 9.01 -2.60
N GLU A 47 -16.06 8.98 -2.88
CA GLU A 47 -15.49 8.06 -3.86
C GLU A 47 -15.66 6.61 -3.45
N MET A 48 -15.35 6.25 -2.22
CA MET A 48 -15.52 4.88 -1.75
C MET A 48 -16.98 4.45 -1.72
N ALA A 49 -17.90 5.36 -1.38
CA ALA A 49 -19.34 5.11 -1.48
C ALA A 49 -19.76 4.85 -2.93
N HIS A 50 -19.23 5.62 -3.88
CA HIS A 50 -19.49 5.43 -5.31
C HIS A 50 -18.94 4.06 -5.79
N LEU A 51 -17.69 3.73 -5.46
CA LEU A 51 -17.06 2.46 -5.86
C LEU A 51 -17.84 1.25 -5.30
N THR A 52 -18.18 1.27 -4.01
CA THR A 52 -18.92 0.17 -3.37
C THR A 52 -20.33 0.00 -3.91
N ALA A 53 -21.01 1.10 -4.25
CA ALA A 53 -22.36 1.06 -4.81
C ALA A 53 -22.41 0.55 -6.27
N ASN A 54 -21.36 0.80 -7.06
CA ASN A 54 -21.35 0.50 -8.49
C ASN A 54 -20.52 -0.75 -8.84
N SER A 55 -19.66 -1.24 -7.96
CA SER A 55 -18.91 -2.46 -8.21
C SER A 55 -19.79 -3.70 -8.18
N PRO A 56 -19.75 -4.57 -9.22
CA PRO A 56 -20.42 -5.87 -9.20
C PRO A 56 -19.70 -6.90 -8.33
N ALA A 57 -18.47 -6.65 -7.91
CA ALA A 57 -17.71 -7.45 -6.96
C ALA A 57 -17.59 -6.69 -5.63
N LYS A 58 -17.59 -7.43 -4.51
CA LYS A 58 -17.53 -6.84 -3.19
C LYS A 58 -16.15 -6.21 -2.96
N ILE A 59 -16.14 -4.99 -2.45
CA ILE A 59 -14.96 -4.34 -1.86
C ILE A 59 -15.06 -4.53 -0.34
N ASP A 60 -14.09 -5.19 0.26
CA ASP A 60 -14.10 -5.52 1.70
C ASP A 60 -13.38 -4.46 2.53
N SER A 61 -12.39 -3.79 1.94
CA SER A 61 -11.49 -2.90 2.67
C SER A 61 -11.05 -1.70 1.84
N VAL A 62 -10.56 -0.71 2.55
CA VAL A 62 -9.94 0.49 1.99
C VAL A 62 -8.58 0.71 2.66
N GLN A 63 -7.57 1.05 1.89
CA GLN A 63 -6.26 1.43 2.40
C GLN A 63 -6.04 2.91 2.14
N ILE A 64 -6.00 3.71 3.21
CA ILE A 64 -5.97 5.17 3.14
C ILE A 64 -4.68 5.74 3.69
N THR A 65 -4.20 6.79 3.04
CA THR A 65 -3.03 7.54 3.52
C THR A 65 -3.42 8.47 4.65
N LEU A 66 -2.67 8.39 5.74
CA LEU A 66 -2.76 9.31 6.87
C LEU A 66 -1.58 10.28 6.81
N PHE A 67 -1.90 11.55 6.58
CA PHE A 67 -0.92 12.62 6.61
C PHE A 67 -0.73 13.17 8.03
N PRO A 68 0.51 13.48 8.45
CA PRO A 68 0.74 14.16 9.72
C PRO A 68 -0.04 15.49 9.79
N GLY A 69 -0.69 15.74 10.93
CA GLY A 69 -1.46 16.97 11.14
C GLY A 69 -2.89 16.96 10.59
N THR A 70 -3.39 15.83 10.06
CA THR A 70 -4.80 15.70 9.69
C THR A 70 -5.72 15.99 10.88
N ASP A 71 -6.74 16.79 10.66
CA ASP A 71 -7.72 17.20 11.67
C ASP A 71 -8.46 15.99 12.27
N ALA A 72 -8.62 16.01 13.60
CA ALA A 72 -9.18 14.87 14.33
C ALA A 72 -10.67 14.65 14.04
N ASP A 73 -11.45 15.71 13.82
CA ASP A 73 -12.88 15.62 13.51
C ASP A 73 -13.09 15.05 12.10
N ASP A 74 -12.22 15.43 11.15
CA ASP A 74 -12.26 14.86 9.79
C ASP A 74 -11.85 13.39 9.78
N LEU A 75 -10.89 12.98 10.62
CA LEU A 75 -10.55 11.58 10.80
C LEU A 75 -11.71 10.79 11.44
N ASP A 76 -12.35 11.33 12.48
CA ASP A 76 -13.51 10.70 13.13
C ASP A 76 -14.67 10.52 12.14
N ASP A 77 -14.96 11.53 11.30
CA ASP A 77 -15.97 11.50 10.22
C ASP A 77 -15.62 10.42 9.18
N MET A 78 -14.38 10.40 8.69
CA MET A 78 -13.91 9.46 7.68
C MET A 78 -13.99 8.01 8.18
N MET A 79 -13.49 7.74 9.38
CA MET A 79 -13.46 6.39 9.95
C MET A 79 -14.87 5.88 10.25
N SER A 80 -15.78 6.75 10.74
CA SER A 80 -17.18 6.43 10.95
C SER A 80 -17.89 6.11 9.64
N SER A 81 -17.66 6.92 8.61
CA SER A 81 -18.26 6.73 7.28
C SER A 81 -17.82 5.43 6.62
N PHE A 82 -16.53 5.08 6.69
CA PHE A 82 -16.05 3.80 6.16
C PHE A 82 -16.63 2.60 6.90
N LYS A 83 -16.80 2.71 8.21
CA LYS A 83 -17.48 1.68 9.00
C LYS A 83 -18.95 1.53 8.60
N GLU A 84 -19.67 2.62 8.33
CA GLU A 84 -21.04 2.60 7.83
C GLU A 84 -21.15 1.96 6.43
N LEU A 85 -20.14 2.17 5.58
CA LEU A 85 -20.02 1.49 4.29
C LEU A 85 -19.66 0.00 4.42
N GLY A 86 -19.36 -0.47 5.62
CA GLY A 86 -18.94 -1.85 5.89
C GLY A 86 -17.51 -2.16 5.44
N LEU A 87 -16.66 -1.14 5.32
CA LEU A 87 -15.26 -1.27 4.91
C LEU A 87 -14.35 -1.45 6.12
N ILE A 88 -13.39 -2.36 6.00
CA ILE A 88 -12.28 -2.50 6.92
C ILE A 88 -11.19 -1.52 6.49
N VAL A 89 -10.71 -0.69 7.43
CA VAL A 89 -9.70 0.32 7.13
C VAL A 89 -8.31 -0.23 7.42
N HIS A 90 -7.41 -0.05 6.46
CA HIS A 90 -5.96 -0.14 6.61
C HIS A 90 -5.37 1.27 6.50
N LEU A 91 -4.37 1.60 7.31
CA LEU A 91 -3.75 2.93 7.27
C LEU A 91 -2.36 2.86 6.62
N ILE A 92 -2.09 3.79 5.71
CA ILE A 92 -0.75 4.08 5.20
C ILE A 92 -0.21 5.29 5.97
N MET A 93 0.86 5.09 6.70
CA MET A 93 1.54 6.17 7.44
C MET A 93 2.61 6.78 6.55
N MET A 94 2.61 8.11 6.44
CA MET A 94 3.56 8.83 5.61
C MET A 94 4.70 9.41 6.43
N VAL A 95 5.90 9.36 5.85
CA VAL A 95 7.09 10.07 6.31
C VAL A 95 7.49 11.05 5.21
N GLY A 96 7.70 12.31 5.56
CA GLY A 96 8.09 13.35 4.61
C GLY A 96 9.01 14.39 5.22
N GLY A 97 9.99 14.87 4.44
CA GLY A 97 10.96 15.85 4.88
C GLY A 97 11.92 15.33 5.95
N ALA A 98 12.08 14.00 6.05
CA ALA A 98 13.06 13.32 6.90
C ALA A 98 13.36 11.95 6.28
N SER A 99 14.59 11.49 6.42
CA SER A 99 15.03 10.22 5.84
C SER A 99 15.21 9.15 6.90
N PRO A 100 14.49 8.01 6.83
CA PRO A 100 14.70 6.88 7.74
C PRO A 100 16.14 6.31 7.72
N ILE A 101 16.87 6.50 6.63
CA ILE A 101 18.29 6.09 6.50
C ILE A 101 19.20 7.01 7.31
N ASN A 102 18.83 8.29 7.49
CA ASN A 102 19.69 9.28 8.15
C ASN A 102 19.54 9.22 9.67
N PRO A 103 20.64 8.89 10.42
CA PRO A 103 20.57 8.86 11.88
C PRO A 103 20.18 10.21 12.52
N GLU A 104 20.44 11.34 11.84
CA GLU A 104 20.11 12.66 12.35
C GLU A 104 18.59 12.94 12.28
N ASP A 105 17.86 12.22 11.42
CA ASP A 105 16.41 12.35 11.25
C ASP A 105 15.63 11.33 12.11
N GLU A 106 16.30 10.43 12.83
CA GLU A 106 15.69 9.32 13.54
C GLU A 106 14.49 9.75 14.42
N ASP A 107 14.69 10.74 15.30
CA ASP A 107 13.63 11.18 16.20
C ASP A 107 12.42 11.75 15.44
N LYS A 108 12.66 12.51 14.37
CA LYS A 108 11.60 13.09 13.55
C LYS A 108 10.80 12.01 12.82
N VAL A 109 11.47 11.00 12.28
CA VAL A 109 10.80 9.85 11.63
C VAL A 109 9.99 9.06 12.63
N VAL A 110 10.56 8.77 13.80
CA VAL A 110 9.88 8.06 14.89
C VAL A 110 8.64 8.80 15.35
N ASP A 111 8.70 10.11 15.54
CA ASP A 111 7.55 10.93 15.96
C ASP A 111 6.42 10.87 14.90
N MET A 112 6.74 10.97 13.60
CA MET A 112 5.75 10.87 12.53
C MET A 112 5.07 9.50 12.52
N LEU A 113 5.84 8.42 12.59
CA LEU A 113 5.31 7.05 12.58
C LEU A 113 4.50 6.76 13.84
N ASN A 114 4.97 7.18 15.03
CA ASN A 114 4.25 7.00 16.30
C ASN A 114 2.92 7.77 16.30
N SER A 115 2.84 8.94 15.65
CA SER A 115 1.58 9.68 15.47
C SER A 115 0.57 8.87 14.65
N GLY A 116 1.01 8.25 13.55
CA GLY A 116 0.18 7.35 12.74
C GLY A 116 -0.28 6.12 13.52
N LEU A 117 0.62 5.51 14.28
CA LEU A 117 0.30 4.36 15.15
C LEU A 117 -0.69 4.72 16.25
N ALA A 118 -0.60 5.92 16.83
CA ALA A 118 -1.57 6.40 17.79
C ALA A 118 -2.97 6.51 17.18
N SER A 119 -3.07 7.00 15.95
CA SER A 119 -4.32 7.03 15.19
C SER A 119 -4.84 5.62 14.90
N ALA A 120 -3.99 4.70 14.45
CA ALA A 120 -4.37 3.31 14.23
C ALA A 120 -4.97 2.68 15.51
N LYS A 121 -4.32 2.89 16.65
CA LYS A 121 -4.83 2.39 17.95
C LYS A 121 -6.15 3.05 18.35
N LYS A 122 -6.30 4.38 18.15
CA LYS A 122 -7.54 5.11 18.46
C LYS A 122 -8.74 4.52 17.73
N TYR A 123 -8.56 4.17 16.45
CA TYR A 123 -9.64 3.69 15.59
C TYR A 123 -9.75 2.16 15.50
N GLY A 124 -8.91 1.43 16.23
CA GLY A 124 -8.91 -0.04 16.21
C GLY A 124 -8.47 -0.64 14.88
N VAL A 125 -7.57 0.04 14.16
CA VAL A 125 -7.02 -0.44 12.89
C VAL A 125 -6.01 -1.55 13.15
N GLU A 126 -6.24 -2.72 12.57
CA GLU A 126 -5.40 -3.91 12.80
C GLU A 126 -4.19 -3.97 11.89
N GLN A 127 -4.25 -3.35 10.72
CA GLN A 127 -3.17 -3.40 9.72
C GLN A 127 -2.74 -1.99 9.35
N VAL A 128 -1.46 -1.72 9.51
CA VAL A 128 -0.84 -0.47 9.08
C VAL A 128 0.23 -0.73 8.03
N SER A 129 0.49 0.25 7.19
CA SER A 129 1.57 0.21 6.21
C SER A 129 2.31 1.54 6.15
N SER A 130 3.48 1.54 5.53
CA SER A 130 4.24 2.76 5.25
C SER A 130 5.28 2.51 4.17
N THR A 131 5.68 3.58 3.47
CA THR A 131 6.80 3.61 2.52
C THR A 131 8.06 4.17 3.19
N SER A 132 8.30 3.83 4.46
CA SER A 132 9.29 4.45 5.34
C SER A 132 10.66 3.76 5.31
N PHE A 133 11.15 3.36 4.13
CA PHE A 133 12.53 2.88 3.96
C PHE A 133 13.50 4.03 3.78
N GLU A 134 13.16 5.01 2.97
CA GLU A 134 13.96 6.20 2.67
C GLU A 134 13.05 7.38 2.33
N GLU A 135 13.61 8.57 2.17
CA GLU A 135 12.84 9.75 1.78
C GLU A 135 12.48 9.68 0.29
N TRP A 136 11.21 9.94 -0.03
CA TRP A 136 10.68 9.87 -1.38
C TRP A 136 11.36 10.88 -2.33
N MET A 137 11.86 10.40 -3.47
CA MET A 137 12.55 11.15 -4.51
C MET A 137 13.80 11.92 -4.03
N GLN A 138 14.42 11.50 -2.92
CA GLN A 138 15.59 12.17 -2.35
C GLN A 138 16.74 11.19 -2.14
N GLY A 139 17.92 11.74 -1.89
CA GLY A 139 19.11 10.99 -1.52
C GLY A 139 19.85 10.38 -2.72
N GLU A 140 20.83 9.56 -2.40
CA GLU A 140 21.69 8.85 -3.35
C GLU A 140 21.66 7.34 -3.04
N PRO A 141 21.85 6.48 -4.04
CA PRO A 141 21.90 5.03 -3.83
C PRO A 141 22.96 4.62 -2.82
N GLN A 142 22.58 3.80 -1.85
CA GLN A 142 23.51 3.23 -0.88
C GLN A 142 23.93 1.82 -1.32
N GLU A 143 25.25 1.55 -1.34
CA GLU A 143 25.82 0.26 -1.74
C GLU A 143 26.84 -0.25 -0.73
N GLY A 144 27.13 -1.54 -0.78
CA GLY A 144 28.14 -2.18 0.07
C GLY A 144 27.94 -1.90 1.56
N ASN A 145 28.95 -1.38 2.25
CA ASN A 145 28.84 -1.07 3.68
C ASN A 145 27.84 0.04 4.00
N ALA A 146 27.62 0.98 3.08
CA ALA A 146 26.61 2.02 3.25
C ALA A 146 25.18 1.44 3.19
N PHE A 147 24.94 0.46 2.33
CA PHE A 147 23.68 -0.28 2.30
C PHE A 147 23.43 -1.03 3.61
N GLU A 148 24.43 -1.73 4.15
CA GLU A 148 24.28 -2.43 5.44
C GLU A 148 24.00 -1.45 6.59
N ALA A 149 24.62 -0.27 6.57
CA ALA A 149 24.33 0.78 7.54
C ALA A 149 22.92 1.34 7.39
N ALA A 150 22.44 1.51 6.15
CA ALA A 150 21.06 1.93 5.87
C ALA A 150 20.05 0.90 6.37
N VAL A 151 20.25 -0.40 6.09
CA VAL A 151 19.43 -1.49 6.61
C VAL A 151 19.34 -1.44 8.14
N ALA A 152 20.50 -1.31 8.80
CA ALA A 152 20.55 -1.27 10.27
C ALA A 152 19.82 -0.04 10.84
N GLN A 153 19.97 1.13 10.21
CA GLN A 153 19.33 2.36 10.67
C GLN A 153 17.81 2.31 10.49
N VAL A 154 17.32 1.89 9.33
CA VAL A 154 15.88 1.74 9.10
C VAL A 154 15.29 0.69 10.05
N ALA A 155 15.98 -0.42 10.25
CA ALA A 155 15.55 -1.44 11.21
C ALA A 155 15.45 -0.89 12.63
N LYS A 156 16.44 -0.12 13.08
CA LYS A 156 16.46 0.53 14.39
C LYS A 156 15.25 1.46 14.59
N VAL A 157 14.95 2.32 13.59
CA VAL A 157 13.81 3.24 13.62
C VAL A 157 12.50 2.48 13.85
N HIS A 158 12.24 1.45 13.05
CA HIS A 158 10.99 0.70 13.12
C HIS A 158 10.87 -0.14 14.40
N ALA A 159 11.96 -0.77 14.84
CA ALA A 159 11.97 -1.50 16.11
C ALA A 159 11.76 -0.57 17.31
N ARG A 160 12.27 0.67 17.24
CA ARG A 160 12.00 1.71 18.24
C ARG A 160 10.53 2.09 18.26
N CYS A 161 9.91 2.36 17.10
CA CYS A 161 8.46 2.64 17.01
C CYS A 161 7.62 1.48 17.57
N TYR A 162 7.99 0.23 17.25
CA TYR A 162 7.31 -0.95 17.77
C TYR A 162 7.27 -0.98 19.31
N ARG A 163 8.42 -0.67 19.94
CA ARG A 163 8.55 -0.67 21.40
C ARG A 163 7.86 0.54 22.04
N GLU A 164 8.11 1.75 21.52
CA GLU A 164 7.55 2.98 22.08
C GLU A 164 6.03 3.07 21.93
N SER A 165 5.49 2.52 20.84
CA SER A 165 4.04 2.44 20.64
C SER A 165 3.40 1.20 21.27
N GLU A 166 4.15 0.37 21.99
CA GLU A 166 3.64 -0.82 22.70
C GLU A 166 2.80 -1.72 21.77
N LEU A 167 3.31 -1.96 20.53
CA LEU A 167 2.52 -2.65 19.51
C LEU A 167 2.24 -4.12 19.86
N ALA A 168 3.07 -4.76 20.66
CA ALA A 168 2.86 -6.13 21.11
C ALA A 168 1.52 -6.31 21.85
N ASP A 169 1.06 -5.28 22.55
CA ASP A 169 -0.15 -5.30 23.40
C ASP A 169 -1.28 -4.43 22.81
N SER A 170 -1.18 -4.06 21.52
CA SER A 170 -2.14 -3.19 20.85
C SER A 170 -3.10 -3.94 19.93
N CYS A 171 -4.08 -3.23 19.35
CA CYS A 171 -4.95 -3.78 18.30
C CYS A 171 -4.22 -3.98 16.96
N VAL A 172 -3.08 -3.34 16.73
CA VAL A 172 -2.32 -3.46 15.50
C VAL A 172 -1.68 -4.83 15.44
N GLN A 173 -2.00 -5.60 14.40
CA GLN A 173 -1.56 -7.00 14.24
C GLN A 173 -0.42 -7.15 13.23
N GLY A 174 -0.16 -6.14 12.42
CA GLY A 174 0.91 -6.15 11.44
C GLY A 174 1.22 -4.79 10.86
N TRP A 175 2.50 -4.59 10.55
CA TRP A 175 2.98 -3.39 9.87
C TRP A 175 3.64 -3.80 8.54
N HIS A 176 3.05 -3.34 7.44
CA HIS A 176 3.46 -3.68 6.09
C HIS A 176 4.33 -2.57 5.50
N LEU A 177 5.60 -2.87 5.24
CA LEU A 177 6.53 -1.94 4.62
C LEU A 177 6.52 -2.12 3.12
N GLU A 178 6.35 -1.05 2.37
CA GLU A 178 6.37 -1.03 0.93
C GLU A 178 7.64 -0.38 0.41
N PHE A 179 8.36 -1.08 -0.47
CA PHE A 179 9.43 -0.49 -1.27
C PHE A 179 8.85 0.15 -2.52
N LEU A 180 9.53 1.16 -3.03
CA LEU A 180 9.10 1.85 -4.25
C LEU A 180 10.09 1.58 -5.39
N ARG A 181 9.68 1.92 -6.61
CA ARG A 181 10.49 1.74 -7.82
C ARG A 181 11.68 2.71 -7.85
N GLY A 182 12.64 2.44 -8.76
CA GLY A 182 13.71 3.37 -9.08
C GLY A 182 13.17 4.73 -9.52
N GLY A 183 13.78 5.82 -9.03
CA GLY A 183 13.29 7.19 -9.21
C GLY A 183 12.43 7.69 -8.07
N GLU A 184 11.58 6.85 -7.48
CA GLU A 184 10.87 7.16 -6.23
C GLU A 184 11.76 6.87 -5.02
N PHE A 185 12.45 5.73 -5.02
CA PHE A 185 13.51 5.40 -4.09
C PHE A 185 14.86 5.27 -4.82
N GLN A 186 15.95 5.37 -4.09
CA GLN A 186 17.31 5.25 -4.62
C GLN A 186 17.99 3.97 -4.16
N THR A 187 17.70 3.51 -2.95
CA THR A 187 18.36 2.38 -2.29
C THR A 187 17.48 1.14 -2.25
N PHE A 188 16.29 1.25 -1.66
CA PHE A 188 15.38 0.12 -1.43
C PHE A 188 14.38 -0.03 -2.59
N THR A 189 14.90 -0.34 -3.77
CA THR A 189 14.17 -0.38 -5.05
C THR A 189 13.78 -1.78 -5.51
N SER A 190 13.94 -2.80 -4.68
CA SER A 190 13.52 -4.16 -5.00
C SER A 190 13.05 -4.92 -3.76
N SER A 191 12.23 -5.94 -3.98
CA SER A 191 11.72 -6.81 -2.92
C SER A 191 12.83 -7.46 -2.09
N ALA A 192 13.94 -7.87 -2.74
CA ALA A 192 15.08 -8.47 -2.05
C ALA A 192 15.81 -7.49 -1.12
N LYS A 193 16.02 -6.25 -1.56
CA LYS A 193 16.64 -5.22 -0.71
C LYS A 193 15.75 -4.85 0.47
N ALA A 194 14.45 -4.66 0.22
CA ALA A 194 13.47 -4.33 1.25
C ALA A 194 13.28 -5.47 2.27
N TRP A 195 13.34 -6.72 1.81
CA TRP A 195 13.31 -7.89 2.71
C TRP A 195 14.44 -7.89 3.72
N ARG A 196 15.64 -7.40 3.37
CA ARG A 196 16.75 -7.29 4.31
C ARG A 196 16.39 -6.45 5.54
N VAL A 197 15.68 -5.36 5.34
CA VAL A 197 15.21 -4.48 6.43
C VAL A 197 14.15 -5.19 7.28
N VAL A 198 13.09 -5.71 6.66
CA VAL A 198 11.99 -6.38 7.37
C VAL A 198 12.52 -7.54 8.21
N LYS A 199 13.46 -8.31 7.67
CA LYS A 199 14.12 -9.40 8.38
C LYS A 199 14.88 -8.90 9.60
N ALA A 200 15.68 -7.84 9.44
CA ALA A 200 16.46 -7.25 10.53
C ALA A 200 15.55 -6.69 11.65
N ILE A 201 14.44 -6.05 11.30
CA ILE A 201 13.47 -5.58 12.30
C ILE A 201 12.89 -6.76 13.09
N ASN A 202 12.40 -7.78 12.39
CA ASN A 202 11.76 -8.94 13.02
C ASN A 202 12.73 -9.74 13.91
N GLU A 203 14.00 -9.83 13.51
CA GLU A 203 15.05 -10.42 14.33
C GLU A 203 15.29 -9.61 15.62
N ASP A 204 15.32 -8.27 15.53
CA ASP A 204 15.53 -7.39 16.67
C ASP A 204 14.36 -7.39 17.69
N ILE A 205 13.12 -7.46 17.20
CA ILE A 205 11.93 -7.51 18.06
C ILE A 205 11.51 -8.93 18.47
N GLY A 206 12.10 -9.96 17.83
CA GLY A 206 11.87 -11.38 18.16
C GLY A 206 10.53 -11.94 17.69
N THR A 207 9.83 -11.28 16.75
CA THR A 207 8.54 -11.72 16.21
C THR A 207 8.35 -11.28 14.77
N PRO A 208 7.66 -12.07 13.90
CA PRO A 208 7.39 -11.69 12.52
C PRO A 208 6.21 -10.68 12.41
N PHE A 209 6.30 -9.59 13.15
CA PHE A 209 5.28 -8.54 13.15
C PHE A 209 5.32 -7.68 11.88
N PHE A 210 6.53 -7.29 11.45
CA PHE A 210 6.72 -6.56 10.21
C PHE A 210 6.61 -7.47 9.00
N LYS A 211 5.94 -6.98 7.97
CA LYS A 211 5.69 -7.68 6.71
C LYS A 211 6.27 -6.87 5.55
N LEU A 212 6.66 -7.52 4.48
CA LEU A 212 6.92 -6.83 3.23
C LEU A 212 5.65 -6.77 2.39
N MET A 213 5.22 -5.58 2.04
CA MET A 213 4.20 -5.36 1.04
C MET A 213 4.82 -5.47 -0.35
N VAL A 214 4.14 -6.15 -1.26
CA VAL A 214 4.63 -6.38 -2.63
C VAL A 214 3.64 -5.77 -3.60
N ASP A 215 4.08 -4.72 -4.27
CA ASP A 215 3.39 -4.12 -5.40
C ASP A 215 3.91 -4.72 -6.71
N ALA A 216 2.99 -5.17 -7.57
CA ALA A 216 3.36 -5.83 -8.82
C ALA A 216 4.04 -4.87 -9.81
N ALA A 217 3.68 -3.59 -9.83
CA ALA A 217 4.32 -2.58 -10.65
C ALA A 217 5.75 -2.29 -10.16
N HIS A 218 5.93 -2.13 -8.84
CA HIS A 218 7.25 -1.90 -8.25
C HIS A 218 8.21 -3.08 -8.49
N CYS A 219 7.71 -4.31 -8.36
CA CYS A 219 8.49 -5.49 -8.74
C CYS A 219 8.87 -5.47 -10.22
N GLY A 220 7.92 -5.11 -11.09
CA GLY A 220 8.15 -5.04 -12.52
C GLY A 220 9.15 -3.96 -12.95
N ASP A 221 9.26 -2.89 -12.19
CA ASP A 221 10.21 -1.79 -12.40
C ASP A 221 11.56 -2.01 -11.68
N SER A 222 11.68 -3.08 -10.90
CA SER A 222 12.92 -3.44 -10.19
C SER A 222 13.94 -4.13 -11.11
N ASP A 223 15.14 -4.38 -10.56
CA ASP A 223 16.21 -5.13 -11.20
C ASP A 223 16.01 -6.67 -11.13
N LEU A 224 14.96 -7.16 -10.47
CA LEU A 224 14.64 -8.56 -10.34
C LEU A 224 13.61 -9.01 -11.39
N ASP A 225 13.81 -10.19 -11.95
CA ASP A 225 12.83 -10.83 -12.80
C ASP A 225 11.67 -11.49 -12.01
N ILE A 226 10.67 -12.04 -12.73
CA ILE A 226 9.52 -12.70 -12.09
C ILE A 226 9.96 -13.89 -11.22
N PRO A 227 10.78 -14.84 -11.68
CA PRO A 227 11.28 -15.93 -10.85
C PRO A 227 12.02 -15.49 -9.59
N GLU A 228 12.82 -14.43 -9.68
CA GLU A 228 13.54 -13.90 -8.52
C GLU A 228 12.59 -13.27 -7.50
N ASN A 229 11.58 -12.49 -7.95
CA ASN A 229 10.54 -11.98 -7.07
C ASN A 229 9.68 -13.11 -6.47
N GLU A 230 9.34 -14.17 -7.23
CA GLU A 230 8.64 -15.36 -6.71
C GLU A 230 9.45 -16.06 -5.59
N ALA A 231 10.77 -16.12 -5.73
CA ALA A 231 11.65 -16.68 -4.70
C ALA A 231 11.63 -15.83 -3.41
N VAL A 232 11.65 -14.50 -3.54
CA VAL A 232 11.50 -13.60 -2.37
C VAL A 232 10.14 -13.78 -1.72
N ILE A 233 9.06 -13.86 -2.48
CA ILE A 233 7.69 -14.10 -1.96
C ILE A 233 7.64 -15.40 -1.16
N GLN A 234 8.28 -16.47 -1.63
CA GLN A 234 8.36 -17.73 -0.89
C GLN A 234 9.15 -17.58 0.41
N GLU A 235 10.29 -16.88 0.39
CA GLU A 235 11.08 -16.62 1.59
C GLU A 235 10.31 -15.78 2.61
N LEU A 236 9.59 -14.75 2.17
CA LEU A 236 8.70 -13.95 3.02
C LEU A 236 7.64 -14.82 3.70
N SER A 237 7.02 -15.71 2.93
CA SER A 237 6.01 -16.63 3.45
C SER A 237 6.57 -17.58 4.50
N ASP A 238 7.72 -18.19 4.23
CA ASP A 238 8.40 -19.15 5.12
C ASP A 238 8.80 -18.50 6.45
N ASN A 239 9.06 -17.19 6.45
CA ASN A 239 9.42 -16.41 7.64
C ASN A 239 8.21 -15.69 8.27
N GLY A 240 6.99 -15.94 7.81
CA GLY A 240 5.79 -15.28 8.32
C GLY A 240 5.74 -13.77 8.05
N ALA A 241 6.51 -13.28 7.08
CA ALA A 241 6.66 -11.86 6.73
C ALA A 241 5.97 -11.47 5.41
N LEU A 242 5.13 -12.35 4.86
CA LEU A 242 4.34 -12.06 3.67
C LEU A 242 3.28 -11.00 3.99
N GLY A 243 3.32 -9.87 3.29
CA GLY A 243 2.48 -8.72 3.54
C GLY A 243 1.27 -8.61 2.62
N ILE A 244 0.77 -7.39 2.49
CA ILE A 244 -0.27 -7.01 1.53
C ILE A 244 0.29 -7.18 0.11
N PHE A 245 -0.58 -7.57 -0.83
CA PHE A 245 -0.29 -7.53 -2.26
C PHE A 245 -1.04 -6.37 -2.91
N HIS A 246 -0.32 -5.50 -3.61
CA HIS A 246 -0.89 -4.47 -4.47
C HIS A 246 -0.98 -4.98 -5.90
N ALA A 247 -2.20 -5.02 -6.42
CA ALA A 247 -2.49 -5.31 -7.81
C ALA A 247 -2.45 -3.98 -8.59
N SER A 248 -1.26 -3.62 -9.03
CA SER A 248 -0.96 -2.44 -9.82
C SER A 248 -0.19 -2.85 -11.06
N ALA A 249 -0.60 -2.38 -12.24
CA ALA A 249 0.04 -2.78 -13.50
C ALA A 249 1.32 -1.98 -13.76
N LYS A 250 2.39 -2.68 -14.15
CA LYS A 250 3.69 -2.07 -14.45
C LYS A 250 3.59 -1.04 -15.59
N THR A 251 2.96 -1.42 -16.69
CA THR A 251 3.02 -0.65 -17.94
C THR A 251 2.13 0.58 -17.94
N THR A 252 1.01 0.55 -17.24
CA THR A 252 0.03 1.63 -17.20
C THR A 252 -0.39 2.00 -15.79
N ARG A 253 0.33 1.50 -14.79
CA ARG A 253 0.08 1.74 -13.37
C ARG A 253 -1.40 1.74 -13.00
N GLY A 254 -2.14 0.75 -13.49
CA GLY A 254 -3.50 0.61 -13.07
C GLY A 254 -4.47 -0.01 -14.05
N CYS A 255 -4.19 -0.08 -15.32
CA CYS A 255 -5.04 -0.84 -16.22
C CYS A 255 -4.70 -2.33 -16.10
N LEU A 256 -5.39 -3.05 -15.22
CA LEU A 256 -5.12 -4.48 -14.98
C LEU A 256 -5.38 -5.32 -16.24
N SER A 257 -6.22 -4.85 -17.15
CA SER A 257 -6.48 -5.50 -18.43
C SER A 257 -5.31 -5.41 -19.42
N THR A 258 -4.37 -4.50 -19.20
CA THR A 258 -3.15 -4.33 -20.01
C THR A 258 -1.89 -4.74 -19.26
N ASP A 259 -2.04 -5.40 -18.10
CA ASP A 259 -0.93 -5.99 -17.37
C ASP A 259 -0.14 -6.95 -18.27
N ASP A 260 1.18 -6.80 -18.29
CA ASP A 260 2.11 -7.61 -19.07
C ASP A 260 2.47 -8.96 -18.42
N GLY A 261 1.68 -9.38 -17.45
CA GLY A 261 1.80 -10.67 -16.77
C GLY A 261 2.31 -10.59 -15.33
N TRP A 262 2.80 -9.43 -14.87
CA TRP A 262 3.35 -9.26 -13.53
C TRP A 262 2.33 -9.53 -12.43
N ILE A 263 1.14 -8.91 -12.51
CA ILE A 263 0.06 -9.16 -11.53
C ILE A 263 -0.31 -10.65 -11.52
N GLY A 264 -0.45 -11.25 -12.71
CA GLY A 264 -0.83 -12.65 -12.83
C GLY A 264 0.19 -13.62 -12.21
N ALA A 265 1.47 -13.38 -12.46
CA ALA A 265 2.57 -14.19 -11.94
C ALA A 265 2.68 -14.05 -10.42
N LEU A 266 2.84 -12.82 -9.92
CA LEU A 266 3.09 -12.59 -8.49
C LEU A 266 1.88 -12.90 -7.62
N LEU A 267 0.66 -12.57 -8.06
CA LEU A 267 -0.57 -12.98 -7.36
C LEU A 267 -0.70 -14.51 -7.28
N SER A 268 -0.29 -15.23 -8.34
CA SER A 268 -0.25 -16.69 -8.33
C SER A 268 0.80 -17.23 -7.36
N ALA A 269 1.98 -16.59 -7.27
CA ALA A 269 2.99 -16.94 -6.29
C ALA A 269 2.46 -16.76 -4.86
N TYR A 270 1.86 -15.60 -4.57
CA TYR A 270 1.19 -15.35 -3.29
C TYR A 270 0.15 -16.41 -2.94
N ALA A 271 -0.73 -16.73 -3.89
CA ALA A 271 -1.78 -17.74 -3.67
C ALA A 271 -1.20 -19.12 -3.35
N ARG A 272 -0.12 -19.53 -4.02
CA ARG A 272 0.55 -20.81 -3.78
C ARG A 272 1.19 -20.93 -2.40
N THR A 273 1.56 -19.82 -1.76
CA THR A 273 2.10 -19.85 -0.39
C THR A 273 1.07 -20.31 0.65
N GLY A 274 -0.22 -20.14 0.37
CA GLY A 274 -1.31 -20.38 1.34
C GLY A 274 -1.42 -19.34 2.45
N ASN A 275 -0.55 -18.31 2.46
CA ASN A 275 -0.46 -17.28 3.51
C ASN A 275 -0.97 -15.91 3.07
N MET A 276 -1.46 -15.77 1.83
CA MET A 276 -2.07 -14.54 1.34
C MET A 276 -3.32 -14.21 2.12
N LYS A 277 -3.46 -12.94 2.55
CA LYS A 277 -4.61 -12.46 3.33
C LYS A 277 -5.28 -11.25 2.71
N HIS A 278 -4.50 -10.32 2.17
CA HIS A 278 -4.97 -9.00 1.71
C HIS A 278 -4.45 -8.70 0.32
N VAL A 279 -5.36 -8.30 -0.55
CA VAL A 279 -5.05 -7.80 -1.89
C VAL A 279 -5.75 -6.48 -2.08
N PHE A 280 -5.03 -5.48 -2.56
CA PHE A 280 -5.59 -4.17 -2.89
C PHE A 280 -5.38 -3.87 -4.37
N VAL A 281 -6.42 -3.34 -5.00
CA VAL A 281 -6.32 -2.73 -6.33
C VAL A 281 -5.81 -1.32 -6.14
N GLU A 282 -4.66 -1.04 -6.73
CA GLU A 282 -4.04 0.28 -6.71
C GLU A 282 -3.89 0.81 -8.13
N ILE A 283 -4.47 1.96 -8.39
CA ILE A 283 -4.52 2.58 -9.71
C ILE A 283 -4.14 4.04 -9.62
N PHE A 284 -3.13 4.44 -10.41
CA PHE A 284 -2.68 5.82 -10.52
C PHE A 284 -3.36 6.50 -11.71
N HIS A 285 -3.85 7.72 -11.51
CA HIS A 285 -4.44 8.51 -12.58
C HIS A 285 -3.34 9.29 -13.31
N HIS A 286 -3.21 9.07 -14.61
CA HIS A 286 -2.12 9.64 -15.41
C HIS A 286 -2.04 11.19 -15.36
N GLU A 287 -3.18 11.86 -15.33
CA GLU A 287 -3.26 13.33 -15.34
C GLU A 287 -3.25 13.97 -13.94
N ASP A 288 -3.06 13.17 -12.89
CA ASP A 288 -3.04 13.69 -11.53
C ASP A 288 -1.86 14.65 -11.32
N PRO A 289 -2.09 15.88 -10.84
CA PRO A 289 -1.03 16.84 -10.57
C PRO A 289 0.03 16.32 -9.59
N ALA A 290 -0.35 15.48 -8.62
CA ALA A 290 0.58 14.88 -7.68
C ALA A 290 1.60 13.94 -8.35
N LEU A 291 1.30 13.44 -9.54
CA LEU A 291 2.19 12.58 -10.32
C LEU A 291 3.06 13.35 -11.32
N GLU A 292 3.02 14.71 -11.35
CA GLU A 292 3.76 15.50 -12.35
C GLU A 292 5.26 15.19 -12.33
N ALA A 293 5.86 15.16 -11.13
CA ALA A 293 7.28 14.85 -10.98
C ALA A 293 7.64 13.44 -11.46
N LEU A 294 6.74 12.47 -11.26
CA LEU A 294 6.94 11.09 -11.76
C LEU A 294 6.75 11.01 -13.28
N ARG A 295 5.81 11.79 -13.86
CA ARG A 295 5.66 11.87 -15.32
C ARG A 295 6.84 12.51 -16.03
N GLU A 296 7.57 13.40 -15.36
CA GLU A 296 8.82 13.96 -15.88
C GLU A 296 9.90 12.89 -16.00
N LEU A 297 9.93 11.94 -15.07
CA LEU A 297 10.85 10.80 -15.08
C LEU A 297 10.38 9.67 -16.00
N ASP A 298 9.07 9.44 -16.04
CA ASP A 298 8.43 8.37 -16.80
C ASP A 298 7.07 8.83 -17.32
N SER A 299 7.00 9.14 -18.58
CA SER A 299 5.78 9.64 -19.25
C SER A 299 4.62 8.63 -19.25
N GLY A 300 4.91 7.35 -19.00
CA GLY A 300 3.92 6.27 -18.87
C GLY A 300 3.38 6.08 -17.45
N HIS A 301 3.82 6.88 -16.49
CA HIS A 301 3.40 6.74 -15.11
C HIS A 301 1.93 7.12 -14.91
N GLY A 302 1.15 6.17 -14.41
CA GLY A 302 -0.29 6.32 -14.24
C GLY A 302 -1.11 5.76 -15.41
N ILE A 303 -2.43 5.68 -15.22
CA ILE A 303 -3.33 5.17 -16.25
C ILE A 303 -3.59 6.21 -17.33
N ASP A 304 -3.76 5.71 -18.55
CA ASP A 304 -4.23 6.48 -19.68
C ASP A 304 -5.75 6.34 -19.79
N THR A 305 -6.47 7.44 -19.59
CA THR A 305 -7.93 7.51 -19.73
C THR A 305 -8.40 7.97 -21.11
N SER A 306 -7.51 7.99 -22.11
CA SER A 306 -7.83 8.41 -23.47
C SER A 306 -8.85 7.49 -24.18
N ASP A 307 -9.09 6.29 -23.66
CA ASP A 307 -10.16 5.38 -24.12
C ASP A 307 -11.58 5.79 -23.61
N GLY A 308 -11.68 6.87 -22.84
CA GLY A 308 -12.93 7.43 -22.34
C GLY A 308 -13.45 6.83 -21.06
N ARG A 309 -12.75 5.85 -20.44
CA ARG A 309 -13.11 5.34 -19.11
C ARG A 309 -12.78 6.36 -18.04
N THR A 310 -13.65 6.47 -17.05
CA THR A 310 -13.37 7.24 -15.84
C THR A 310 -12.41 6.47 -14.92
N TYR A 311 -11.80 7.18 -13.97
CA TYR A 311 -10.99 6.54 -12.96
C TYR A 311 -11.77 5.47 -12.17
N SER A 312 -12.98 5.79 -11.71
CA SER A 312 -13.82 4.85 -10.96
C SER A 312 -14.16 3.59 -11.77
N GLU A 313 -14.40 3.71 -13.08
CA GLU A 313 -14.62 2.56 -13.96
C GLU A 313 -13.38 1.67 -14.04
N MET A 314 -12.18 2.27 -14.09
CA MET A 314 -10.93 1.53 -14.10
C MET A 314 -10.69 0.78 -12.78
N VAL A 315 -10.99 1.40 -11.64
CA VAL A 315 -10.89 0.75 -10.31
C VAL A 315 -11.87 -0.42 -10.23
N ILE A 316 -13.12 -0.22 -10.64
CA ILE A 316 -14.16 -1.27 -10.64
C ILE A 316 -13.73 -2.44 -11.53
N ASP A 317 -13.21 -2.18 -12.73
CA ASP A 317 -12.69 -3.22 -13.62
C ASP A 317 -11.55 -4.00 -12.95
N GLY A 318 -10.65 -3.31 -12.26
CA GLY A 318 -9.56 -3.94 -11.50
C GLY A 318 -10.08 -4.85 -10.37
N VAL A 319 -11.06 -4.39 -9.60
CA VAL A 319 -11.70 -5.19 -8.53
C VAL A 319 -12.36 -6.44 -9.10
N VAL A 320 -13.04 -6.32 -10.24
CA VAL A 320 -13.67 -7.45 -10.94
C VAL A 320 -12.62 -8.43 -11.45
N ASP A 321 -11.55 -7.95 -12.08
CA ASP A 321 -10.48 -8.79 -12.59
C ASP A 321 -9.78 -9.58 -11.47
N VAL A 322 -9.39 -8.90 -10.39
CA VAL A 322 -8.77 -9.57 -9.23
C VAL A 322 -9.73 -10.59 -8.62
N THR A 323 -11.02 -10.24 -8.45
CA THR A 323 -12.03 -11.20 -7.95
C THR A 323 -12.11 -12.46 -8.82
N ARG A 324 -12.07 -12.30 -10.14
CA ARG A 324 -12.09 -13.46 -11.08
C ARG A 324 -10.82 -14.31 -10.96
N ARG A 325 -9.65 -13.68 -10.78
CA ARG A 325 -8.37 -14.39 -10.57
C ARG A 325 -8.40 -15.18 -9.26
N LEU A 326 -8.86 -14.57 -8.15
CA LEU A 326 -9.01 -15.25 -6.87
C LEU A 326 -9.99 -16.44 -6.96
N ASN A 327 -11.15 -16.25 -7.59
CA ASN A 327 -12.12 -17.30 -7.82
C ASN A 327 -11.56 -18.44 -8.69
N ASN A 328 -10.70 -18.13 -9.66
CA ASN A 328 -10.00 -19.13 -10.44
C ASN A 328 -9.03 -19.96 -9.57
N PHE A 329 -8.29 -19.33 -8.67
CA PHE A 329 -7.42 -20.02 -7.74
C PHE A 329 -8.19 -20.95 -6.80
N VAL A 330 -9.37 -20.52 -6.29
CA VAL A 330 -10.27 -21.40 -5.50
C VAL A 330 -10.73 -22.57 -6.34
N SER A 331 -11.19 -22.34 -7.57
CA SER A 331 -11.67 -23.41 -8.47
C SER A 331 -10.58 -24.43 -8.83
N ARG A 332 -9.32 -24.03 -8.74
CA ARG A 332 -8.15 -24.90 -8.98
C ARG A 332 -7.60 -25.53 -7.69
N GLY A 333 -8.20 -25.25 -6.54
CA GLY A 333 -7.73 -25.76 -5.25
C GLY A 333 -6.39 -25.14 -4.77
N ILE A 334 -6.02 -23.96 -5.29
CA ILE A 334 -4.82 -23.22 -4.88
C ILE A 334 -5.14 -22.37 -3.64
N LEU A 335 -6.35 -21.81 -3.58
CA LEU A 335 -6.90 -21.11 -2.43
C LEU A 335 -8.10 -21.86 -1.86
N SER A 336 -8.40 -21.60 -0.58
CA SER A 336 -9.60 -22.10 0.12
C SER A 336 -10.68 -20.99 0.22
#